data_272c0591ce77bb01dce138d551013752
#
_entry.id   272c0591ce77bb01dce138d551013752
#
_cell.length_a   1.000
_cell.length_b   1.000
_cell.length_c   1.000
_cell.angle_alpha   90.00
_cell.angle_beta   90.00
_cell.angle_gamma   90.00
#
_symmetry.space_group_name_H-M   'P 1'
#
loop_
_entity.id
_entity.type
_entity.pdbx_description
1 polymer ?
#
loop_
_entity_poly.entity_id
_entity_poly.type
_entity_poly.pdbx_seq_one_letter_code
_entity_poly.pdbx_strand_id
1 'polypeptide(L)'
;MSVVRAEISTCYTLTQRNESINDNGCSVSFDKSLCWLKADYGAKVERLCPFTYCPTVPGCEQVANSHMVTRICGLTGEWHDSNYSQCITVVDEYQHCIQGFCRVCPDILRDLVISVSLTLSIVSVALLVAAILLFSIFDSIQCRRLSIHKSLATAFVFRFAVLAIWTIVQSTNLFQDCSTFNPQPLWNLEWICKTILWFVIYFQVASVMWMLIEGAYLYSRFTIFAMRHNDAPWFLYALCGWGVPFIVVICWTVVHEYKSRQQNSFCWVPYAQGNHLWILAGTMGFALIMNFIFLLGIVIILVQKLRTENSAESKKIWRTIKATMLLVPLLGISNIPLFYEPERPSDVYMLGSAILQHSQV
;
A
#
# COMPACT_ATOMS: atom_id res chain seq x y z
N MET A 1 -0.79 20.11 5.25
CA MET A 1 -2.16 20.52 4.81
C MET A 1 -3.22 20.38 5.90
N SER A 2 -3.15 19.39 6.78
CA SER A 2 -4.15 19.21 7.86
C SER A 2 -4.15 20.35 8.88
N VAL A 3 -3.01 20.86 9.31
CA VAL A 3 -2.89 21.92 10.35
C VAL A 3 -3.47 23.25 9.84
N VAL A 4 -3.06 23.69 8.64
CA VAL A 4 -3.57 24.97 8.06
C VAL A 4 -5.08 24.89 7.77
N ARG A 5 -5.58 23.73 7.33
CA ARG A 5 -7.02 23.53 7.10
C ARG A 5 -7.84 23.55 8.40
N ALA A 6 -7.29 22.99 9.47
CA ALA A 6 -7.89 23.07 10.81
C ALA A 6 -7.88 24.51 11.35
N GLU A 7 -6.78 25.24 11.19
CA GLU A 7 -6.69 26.67 11.56
C GLU A 7 -7.70 27.53 10.77
N ILE A 8 -7.85 27.32 9.46
CA ILE A 8 -8.83 28.03 8.63
C ILE A 8 -10.26 27.78 9.14
N SER A 9 -10.63 26.51 9.39
CA SER A 9 -11.96 26.17 9.87
C SER A 9 -12.25 26.76 11.26
N THR A 10 -11.25 26.72 12.16
CA THR A 10 -11.35 27.30 13.49
C THR A 10 -11.48 28.82 13.43
N CYS A 11 -10.69 29.49 12.57
CA CYS A 11 -10.74 30.92 12.37
C CYS A 11 -12.11 31.38 11.84
N TYR A 12 -12.63 30.64 10.85
CA TYR A 12 -13.94 30.93 10.27
C TYR A 12 -15.08 30.79 11.28
N THR A 13 -15.07 29.73 12.08
CA THR A 13 -16.08 29.53 13.14
C THR A 13 -16.00 30.58 14.24
N LEU A 14 -14.79 31.01 14.59
CA LEU A 14 -14.58 32.09 15.58
C LEU A 14 -14.98 33.45 15.05
N THR A 15 -14.77 33.73 13.77
CA THR A 15 -15.21 34.98 13.11
C THR A 15 -16.75 35.07 13.11
N GLN A 16 -17.45 33.99 12.76
CA GLN A 16 -18.91 33.96 12.79
C GLN A 16 -19.53 34.10 14.21
N ARG A 17 -18.80 33.66 15.24
CA ARG A 17 -19.29 33.72 16.64
C ARG A 17 -19.10 35.07 17.31
N ASN A 18 -18.21 35.93 16.76
CA ASN A 18 -17.80 37.20 17.38
C ASN A 18 -18.43 38.47 16.78
N GLU A 19 -19.42 38.35 15.89
CA GLU A 19 -20.05 39.54 15.25
C GLU A 19 -20.90 40.44 16.20
N SER A 20 -20.94 40.19 17.49
CA SER A 20 -21.92 40.87 18.34
C SER A 20 -21.44 41.52 19.66
N ILE A 21 -20.15 41.92 19.79
CA ILE A 21 -19.72 42.64 21.02
C ILE A 21 -18.76 43.79 20.71
N ASN A 22 -19.03 44.98 21.30
CA ASN A 22 -18.30 46.25 21.26
C ASN A 22 -16.76 46.10 21.25
N ASP A 23 -16.13 46.77 20.27
CA ASP A 23 -14.73 46.54 19.91
C ASP A 23 -13.76 47.55 20.51
N ASN A 24 -13.00 47.11 21.52
CA ASN A 24 -11.79 47.79 21.98
C ASN A 24 -10.57 46.92 21.57
N GLY A 25 -10.25 46.81 20.26
CA GLY A 25 -9.10 46.03 19.82
C GLY A 25 -9.19 45.51 18.37
N CYS A 26 -8.26 44.64 18.00
CA CYS A 26 -8.24 44.01 16.70
C CYS A 26 -9.16 42.78 16.67
N SER A 27 -9.92 42.62 15.61
CA SER A 27 -10.81 41.49 15.36
C SER A 27 -10.03 40.20 15.00
N VAL A 28 -10.72 39.06 15.04
CA VAL A 28 -10.16 37.78 14.58
C VAL A 28 -9.72 37.88 13.11
N SER A 29 -8.50 37.49 12.84
CA SER A 29 -7.88 37.59 11.50
C SER A 29 -7.07 36.36 11.17
N PHE A 30 -7.09 35.96 9.89
CA PHE A 30 -6.26 34.86 9.36
C PHE A 30 -5.22 35.43 8.41
N ASP A 31 -3.93 35.14 8.64
CA ASP A 31 -2.81 35.69 7.86
C ASP A 31 -2.24 34.69 6.82
N LYS A 32 -3.06 33.74 6.34
CA LYS A 32 -2.73 32.63 5.44
C LYS A 32 -2.07 31.41 6.11
N SER A 33 -1.54 31.54 7.33
CA SER A 33 -0.86 30.45 8.05
C SER A 33 -1.47 30.20 9.43
N LEU A 34 -1.75 31.27 10.20
CA LEU A 34 -2.26 31.21 11.57
C LEU A 34 -3.54 32.03 11.73
N CYS A 35 -4.41 31.60 12.63
CA CYS A 35 -5.57 32.34 13.10
C CYS A 35 -5.19 33.19 14.31
N TRP A 36 -5.36 34.50 14.23
CA TRP A 36 -5.12 35.46 15.29
C TRP A 36 -6.45 35.78 15.98
N LEU A 37 -6.49 35.49 17.25
CA LEU A 37 -7.68 35.79 18.07
C LEU A 37 -7.79 37.28 18.35
N LYS A 38 -8.96 37.71 18.81
CA LYS A 38 -9.19 39.11 19.27
C LYS A 38 -8.13 39.52 20.30
N ALA A 39 -7.58 40.72 20.16
CA ALA A 39 -6.58 41.27 21.06
C ALA A 39 -6.81 42.77 21.29
N ASP A 40 -6.41 43.28 22.45
CA ASP A 40 -6.53 44.70 22.81
C ASP A 40 -5.53 45.56 22.00
N TYR A 41 -5.81 46.84 21.91
CA TYR A 41 -4.93 47.81 21.25
C TYR A 41 -3.51 47.79 21.83
N GLY A 42 -2.51 47.70 20.97
CA GLY A 42 -1.11 47.65 21.37
C GLY A 42 -0.64 46.29 21.90
N ALA A 43 -1.53 45.33 22.04
CA ALA A 43 -1.15 44.00 22.52
C ALA A 43 -0.26 43.25 21.52
N LYS A 44 0.84 42.67 22.01
CA LYS A 44 1.68 41.71 21.26
C LYS A 44 1.15 40.30 21.55
N VAL A 45 0.71 39.62 20.51
CA VAL A 45 0.24 38.23 20.59
C VAL A 45 1.31 37.31 20.03
N GLU A 46 1.58 36.22 20.77
CA GLU A 46 2.56 35.21 20.39
C GLU A 46 1.87 33.89 20.17
N ARG A 47 2.27 33.16 19.10
CA ARG A 47 1.78 31.82 18.79
C ARG A 47 2.94 30.95 18.32
N LEU A 48 2.84 29.64 18.58
CA LEU A 48 3.83 28.67 18.12
C LEU A 48 3.90 28.63 16.58
N CYS A 49 5.07 28.35 16.05
CA CYS A 49 5.25 28.17 14.62
C CYS A 49 4.34 27.07 14.07
N PRO A 50 3.69 27.26 12.90
CA PRO A 50 2.70 26.35 12.36
C PRO A 50 3.33 25.10 11.70
N PHE A 51 4.29 24.48 12.36
CA PHE A 51 4.95 23.29 11.90
C PHE A 51 4.45 22.04 12.63
N THR A 52 4.48 20.91 11.94
CA THR A 52 4.33 19.60 12.57
C THR A 52 5.71 19.15 13.04
N TYR A 53 5.93 19.18 14.34
CA TYR A 53 7.20 18.77 14.96
C TYR A 53 7.27 17.27 15.18
N CYS A 54 8.49 16.73 15.21
CA CYS A 54 8.79 15.32 15.43
C CYS A 54 9.06 15.05 16.92
N PRO A 55 8.09 14.56 17.71
CA PRO A 55 8.26 14.34 19.14
C PRO A 55 9.25 13.20 19.46
N THR A 56 9.47 12.31 18.49
CA THR A 56 10.38 11.15 18.64
C THR A 56 11.86 11.53 18.56
N VAL A 57 12.18 12.74 18.09
CA VAL A 57 13.57 13.22 17.96
C VAL A 57 13.99 13.97 19.21
N PRO A 58 15.05 13.55 19.90
CA PRO A 58 15.54 14.23 21.11
C PRO A 58 15.88 15.70 20.84
N GLY A 59 15.41 16.59 21.70
CA GLY A 59 15.63 18.03 21.59
C GLY A 59 14.62 18.81 20.76
N CYS A 60 13.84 18.14 19.91
CA CYS A 60 12.87 18.83 19.03
C CYS A 60 11.64 19.38 19.79
N GLU A 61 11.31 18.83 20.93
CA GLU A 61 10.27 19.36 21.82
C GLU A 61 10.64 20.76 22.34
N GLN A 62 11.91 21.00 22.66
CA GLN A 62 12.40 22.31 23.08
C GLN A 62 12.30 23.32 21.93
N VAL A 63 12.67 22.92 20.71
CA VAL A 63 12.56 23.74 19.50
C VAL A 63 11.11 24.13 19.24
N ALA A 64 10.17 23.19 19.39
CA ALA A 64 8.73 23.42 19.20
C ALA A 64 8.19 24.49 20.16
N ASN A 65 8.68 24.52 21.41
CA ASN A 65 8.20 25.40 22.45
C ASN A 65 8.94 26.74 22.53
N SER A 66 10.12 26.88 21.91
CA SER A 66 10.98 28.08 22.02
C SER A 66 10.80 29.06 20.86
N HIS A 67 10.24 28.64 19.72
CA HIS A 67 10.12 29.49 18.53
C HIS A 67 8.66 29.90 18.29
N MET A 68 8.44 31.19 18.23
CA MET A 68 7.09 31.78 18.16
C MET A 68 6.97 32.78 17.01
N VAL A 69 5.76 32.84 16.46
CA VAL A 69 5.32 33.93 15.58
C VAL A 69 4.74 35.03 16.45
N THR A 70 5.09 36.26 16.16
CA THR A 70 4.56 37.43 16.88
C THR A 70 3.78 38.34 15.95
N ARG A 71 2.66 38.88 16.45
CA ARG A 71 1.85 39.88 15.75
C ARG A 71 1.37 40.93 16.73
N ILE A 72 1.31 42.17 16.30
CA ILE A 72 0.93 43.32 17.15
C ILE A 72 -0.41 43.87 16.66
N CYS A 73 -1.31 44.13 17.56
CA CYS A 73 -2.53 44.87 17.27
C CYS A 73 -2.21 46.37 17.29
N GLY A 74 -2.44 47.07 16.18
CA GLY A 74 -2.25 48.48 16.08
C GLY A 74 -3.24 49.29 16.92
N LEU A 75 -2.87 50.54 17.22
CA LEU A 75 -3.76 51.49 17.94
C LEU A 75 -5.01 51.88 17.14
N THR A 76 -4.99 51.61 15.84
CA THR A 76 -6.10 51.86 14.89
C THR A 76 -7.10 50.70 14.84
N GLY A 77 -6.85 49.57 15.54
CA GLY A 77 -7.67 48.39 15.46
C GLY A 77 -7.33 47.43 14.30
N GLU A 78 -6.26 47.73 13.57
CA GLU A 78 -5.75 46.88 12.50
C GLU A 78 -4.54 46.09 12.96
N TRP A 79 -4.44 44.83 12.51
CA TRP A 79 -3.29 43.99 12.76
C TRP A 79 -2.08 44.43 11.90
N HIS A 80 -0.93 44.58 12.53
CA HIS A 80 0.34 44.68 11.80
C HIS A 80 0.69 43.34 11.14
N ASP A 81 1.72 43.35 10.28
CA ASP A 81 2.23 42.15 9.66
C ASP A 81 2.79 41.16 10.69
N SER A 82 2.55 39.87 10.46
CA SER A 82 3.05 38.83 11.33
C SER A 82 4.55 38.60 11.14
N ASN A 83 5.29 38.55 12.24
CA ASN A 83 6.73 38.30 12.21
C ASN A 83 7.02 36.80 12.36
N TYR A 84 7.44 36.17 11.26
CA TYR A 84 7.81 34.76 11.16
C TYR A 84 9.32 34.51 11.24
N SER A 85 10.16 35.47 11.60
CA SER A 85 11.61 35.35 11.58
C SER A 85 12.13 34.16 12.35
N GLN A 86 11.59 33.88 13.54
CA GLN A 86 11.97 32.71 14.33
C GLN A 86 11.56 31.39 13.66
N CYS A 87 10.45 31.37 12.93
CA CYS A 87 10.05 30.16 12.21
C CYS A 87 10.93 29.89 11.00
N ILE A 88 11.46 30.94 10.36
CA ILE A 88 12.46 30.81 9.29
C ILE A 88 13.73 30.18 9.85
N THR A 89 14.21 30.62 11.02
CA THR A 89 15.35 30.00 11.70
C THR A 89 15.13 28.50 11.97
N VAL A 90 13.91 28.09 12.36
CA VAL A 90 13.58 26.67 12.54
C VAL A 90 13.71 25.89 11.23
N VAL A 91 13.28 26.49 10.10
CA VAL A 91 13.40 25.86 8.78
C VAL A 91 14.87 25.75 8.35
N ASP A 92 15.70 26.71 8.68
CA ASP A 92 17.11 26.74 8.25
C ASP A 92 18.02 25.85 9.13
N GLU A 93 17.84 25.91 10.47
CA GLU A 93 18.77 25.28 11.41
C GLU A 93 18.22 23.92 11.96
N TYR A 94 16.90 23.79 12.09
CA TYR A 94 16.26 22.63 12.75
C TYR A 94 15.35 21.84 11.80
N GLN A 95 15.73 21.71 10.54
CA GLN A 95 14.96 20.96 9.52
C GLN A 95 14.62 19.53 9.96
N HIS A 96 15.51 18.88 10.74
CA HIS A 96 15.32 17.52 11.23
C HIS A 96 14.19 17.39 12.26
N CYS A 97 13.78 18.51 12.88
CA CYS A 97 12.70 18.54 13.87
C CYS A 97 11.31 18.75 13.27
N ILE A 98 11.20 19.09 12.00
CA ILE A 98 9.92 19.41 11.38
C ILE A 98 9.62 18.51 10.18
N GLN A 99 8.34 18.26 9.96
CA GLN A 99 7.87 17.65 8.72
C GLN A 99 7.89 18.69 7.61
N GLY A 100 8.60 18.40 6.53
CA GLY A 100 8.71 19.26 5.36
C GLY A 100 9.85 18.79 4.48
N PHE A 101 10.01 19.34 3.27
CA PHE A 101 11.07 18.94 2.33
C PHE A 101 11.14 17.42 2.10
N CYS A 102 10.00 16.76 1.93
CA CYS A 102 9.86 15.30 1.87
C CYS A 102 10.28 14.53 3.14
N ARG A 103 10.65 15.22 4.21
CA ARG A 103 11.01 14.56 5.47
C ARG A 103 9.76 14.24 6.27
N VAL A 104 9.66 13.01 6.68
CA VAL A 104 8.66 12.52 7.63
C VAL A 104 9.37 12.30 8.96
N CYS A 105 8.69 12.49 10.09
CA CYS A 105 9.27 12.18 11.38
C CYS A 105 9.78 10.73 11.41
N PRO A 106 10.96 10.47 12.02
CA PRO A 106 11.48 9.12 12.16
C PRO A 106 10.46 8.23 12.85
N ASP A 107 10.06 7.20 12.14
CA ASP A 107 9.17 6.16 12.64
C ASP A 107 9.88 4.82 12.47
N ILE A 108 10.38 4.29 13.59
CA ILE A 108 11.14 3.04 13.62
C ILE A 108 10.32 1.90 13.02
N LEU A 109 9.00 1.91 13.22
CA LEU A 109 8.14 0.86 12.70
C LEU A 109 8.02 0.94 11.18
N ARG A 110 7.82 2.13 10.62
CA ARG A 110 7.75 2.35 9.18
C ARG A 110 9.04 1.92 8.49
N ASP A 111 10.18 2.33 9.03
CA ASP A 111 11.49 1.98 8.49
C ASP A 111 11.75 0.48 8.59
N LEU A 112 11.33 -0.16 9.68
CA LEU A 112 11.37 -1.60 9.85
C LEU A 112 10.51 -2.32 8.80
N VAL A 113 9.25 -1.88 8.61
CA VAL A 113 8.33 -2.47 7.61
C VAL A 113 8.91 -2.36 6.21
N ILE A 114 9.46 -1.20 5.83
CA ILE A 114 10.09 -0.98 4.52
C ILE A 114 11.30 -1.91 4.36
N SER A 115 12.19 -1.97 5.36
CA SER A 115 13.39 -2.79 5.32
C SER A 115 13.05 -4.29 5.24
N VAL A 116 12.11 -4.76 6.04
CA VAL A 116 11.64 -6.16 6.03
C VAL A 116 10.99 -6.50 4.69
N SER A 117 10.10 -5.65 4.19
CA SER A 117 9.43 -5.86 2.91
C SER A 117 10.42 -5.94 1.75
N LEU A 118 11.41 -5.04 1.71
CA LEU A 118 12.41 -5.01 0.65
C LEU A 118 13.33 -6.25 0.73
N THR A 119 13.81 -6.58 1.93
CA THR A 119 14.67 -7.76 2.14
C THR A 119 13.97 -9.05 1.75
N LEU A 120 12.72 -9.24 2.20
CA LEU A 120 11.93 -10.42 1.86
C LEU A 120 11.65 -10.50 0.35
N SER A 121 11.34 -9.37 -0.32
CA SER A 121 11.14 -9.34 -1.76
C SER A 121 12.39 -9.77 -2.53
N ILE A 122 13.57 -9.28 -2.16
CA ILE A 122 14.85 -9.63 -2.80
C ILE A 122 15.16 -11.11 -2.61
N VAL A 123 15.02 -11.62 -1.39
CA VAL A 123 15.25 -13.05 -1.08
C VAL A 123 14.28 -13.92 -1.86
N SER A 124 12.99 -13.55 -1.91
CA SER A 124 11.96 -14.26 -2.65
C SER A 124 12.25 -14.33 -4.14
N VAL A 125 12.66 -13.21 -4.75
CA VAL A 125 13.05 -13.18 -6.17
C VAL A 125 14.25 -14.10 -6.42
N ALA A 126 15.27 -14.04 -5.56
CA ALA A 126 16.47 -14.89 -5.72
C ALA A 126 16.14 -16.40 -5.64
N LEU A 127 15.32 -16.80 -4.66
CA LEU A 127 14.90 -18.20 -4.47
C LEU A 127 14.03 -18.68 -5.65
N LEU A 128 13.07 -17.86 -6.10
CA LEU A 128 12.19 -18.21 -7.22
C LEU A 128 12.96 -18.32 -8.54
N VAL A 129 13.90 -17.40 -8.80
CA VAL A 129 14.75 -17.48 -9.99
C VAL A 129 15.62 -18.73 -9.95
N ALA A 130 16.23 -19.04 -8.80
CA ALA A 130 16.99 -20.29 -8.63
C ALA A 130 16.12 -21.53 -8.87
N ALA A 131 14.88 -21.56 -8.34
CA ALA A 131 13.95 -22.66 -8.59
C ALA A 131 13.56 -22.78 -10.06
N ILE A 132 13.27 -21.68 -10.76
CA ILE A 132 12.96 -21.68 -12.20
C ILE A 132 14.14 -22.21 -13.00
N LEU A 133 15.38 -21.81 -12.68
CA LEU A 133 16.59 -22.29 -13.34
C LEU A 133 16.78 -23.79 -13.12
N LEU A 134 16.64 -24.28 -11.88
CA LEU A 134 16.70 -25.70 -11.57
C LEU A 134 15.66 -26.50 -12.37
N PHE A 135 14.40 -26.06 -12.38
CA PHE A 135 13.35 -26.72 -13.17
C PHE A 135 13.56 -26.63 -14.68
N SER A 136 14.39 -25.71 -15.16
CA SER A 136 14.69 -25.56 -16.58
C SER A 136 15.88 -26.42 -17.02
N ILE A 137 16.83 -26.66 -16.12
CA ILE A 137 18.00 -27.50 -16.37
C ILE A 137 17.64 -29.00 -16.43
N PHE A 138 16.72 -29.41 -15.53
CA PHE A 138 16.25 -30.79 -15.48
C PHE A 138 15.15 -31.06 -16.51
N ASP A 139 15.46 -31.06 -17.79
CA ASP A 139 14.54 -31.30 -18.92
C ASP A 139 13.85 -32.68 -18.89
N SER A 140 14.38 -33.64 -18.13
CA SER A 140 13.87 -35.02 -18.03
C SER A 140 12.45 -35.15 -17.51
N ILE A 141 11.83 -34.09 -16.96
CA ILE A 141 10.52 -34.12 -16.30
C ILE A 141 9.57 -33.06 -16.90
N GLN A 142 9.65 -32.84 -18.21
CA GLN A 142 8.72 -31.89 -18.85
C GLN A 142 7.29 -32.44 -18.86
N CYS A 143 6.53 -32.10 -17.82
CA CYS A 143 5.11 -32.37 -17.75
C CYS A 143 4.30 -31.06 -17.71
N ARG A 144 3.03 -31.14 -18.09
CA ARG A 144 2.11 -29.98 -18.09
C ARG A 144 2.07 -29.27 -16.73
N ARG A 145 2.13 -30.02 -15.64
CA ARG A 145 2.17 -29.49 -14.27
C ARG A 145 3.37 -28.56 -14.05
N LEU A 146 4.56 -28.98 -14.52
CA LEU A 146 5.77 -28.19 -14.36
C LEU A 146 5.70 -26.86 -15.14
N SER A 147 5.08 -26.86 -16.33
CA SER A 147 4.87 -25.64 -17.10
C SER A 147 3.95 -24.64 -16.39
N ILE A 148 2.87 -25.13 -15.75
CA ILE A 148 1.96 -24.28 -14.94
C ILE A 148 2.72 -23.71 -13.74
N HIS A 149 3.47 -24.57 -13.04
CA HIS A 149 4.26 -24.16 -11.87
C HIS A 149 5.36 -23.15 -12.23
N LYS A 150 6.06 -23.32 -13.37
CA LYS A 150 7.03 -22.33 -13.87
C LYS A 150 6.34 -20.97 -14.14
N SER A 151 5.16 -20.98 -14.74
CA SER A 151 4.41 -19.74 -15.02
C SER A 151 3.95 -19.04 -13.74
N LEU A 152 3.50 -19.80 -12.74
CA LEU A 152 3.18 -19.27 -11.41
C LEU A 152 4.42 -18.64 -10.77
N ALA A 153 5.55 -19.37 -10.74
CA ALA A 153 6.80 -18.84 -10.19
C ALA A 153 7.26 -17.57 -10.93
N THR A 154 7.09 -17.53 -12.25
CA THR A 154 7.40 -16.34 -13.08
C THR A 154 6.51 -15.15 -12.70
N ALA A 155 5.21 -15.38 -12.48
CA ALA A 155 4.29 -14.32 -12.04
C ALA A 155 4.70 -13.77 -10.67
N PHE A 156 5.12 -14.61 -9.73
CA PHE A 156 5.65 -14.18 -8.44
C PHE A 156 6.97 -13.41 -8.54
N VAL A 157 7.89 -13.84 -9.40
CA VAL A 157 9.15 -13.09 -9.64
C VAL A 157 8.84 -11.67 -10.07
N PHE A 158 7.98 -11.49 -11.07
CA PHE A 158 7.61 -10.16 -11.54
C PHE A 158 6.86 -9.36 -10.45
N ARG A 159 5.94 -9.99 -9.72
CA ARG A 159 5.23 -9.36 -8.61
C ARG A 159 6.20 -8.79 -7.58
N PHE A 160 7.12 -9.60 -7.05
CA PHE A 160 8.07 -9.15 -6.02
C PHE A 160 9.09 -8.16 -6.57
N ALA A 161 9.55 -8.30 -7.80
CA ALA A 161 10.46 -7.36 -8.44
C ALA A 161 9.83 -5.96 -8.59
N VAL A 162 8.60 -5.88 -9.11
CA VAL A 162 7.91 -4.60 -9.28
C VAL A 162 7.49 -4.00 -7.94
N LEU A 163 7.12 -4.84 -6.96
CA LEU A 163 6.81 -4.39 -5.62
C LEU A 163 8.05 -3.81 -4.91
N ALA A 164 9.23 -4.42 -5.08
CA ALA A 164 10.49 -3.88 -4.57
C ALA A 164 10.81 -2.52 -5.21
N ILE A 165 10.65 -2.39 -6.54
CA ILE A 165 10.83 -1.11 -7.24
C ILE A 165 9.86 -0.06 -6.68
N TRP A 166 8.60 -0.41 -6.49
CA TRP A 166 7.59 0.49 -5.93
C TRP A 166 7.96 0.96 -4.53
N THR A 167 8.42 0.04 -3.66
CA THR A 167 8.87 0.35 -2.29
C THR A 167 10.07 1.31 -2.30
N ILE A 168 11.05 1.08 -3.18
CA ILE A 168 12.22 1.96 -3.33
C ILE A 168 11.78 3.35 -3.78
N VAL A 169 10.94 3.44 -4.81
CA VAL A 169 10.45 4.70 -5.35
C VAL A 169 9.68 5.51 -4.31
N GLN A 170 8.85 4.85 -3.50
CA GLN A 170 8.14 5.52 -2.40
C GLN A 170 9.06 5.95 -1.26
N SER A 171 10.06 5.13 -0.90
CA SER A 171 10.99 5.46 0.18
C SER A 171 11.94 6.62 -0.17
N THR A 172 12.27 6.77 -1.46
CA THR A 172 13.14 7.85 -1.97
C THR A 172 12.40 9.13 -2.33
N ASN A 173 11.06 9.16 -2.25
CA ASN A 173 10.22 10.29 -2.66
C ASN A 173 10.49 10.77 -4.11
N LEU A 174 10.84 9.86 -5.02
CA LEU A 174 11.30 10.15 -6.38
C LEU A 174 10.32 11.02 -7.20
N PHE A 175 9.04 10.98 -6.88
CA PHE A 175 7.98 11.71 -7.59
C PHE A 175 7.58 13.04 -6.95
N GLN A 176 8.32 13.52 -5.95
CA GLN A 176 8.05 14.77 -5.25
C GLN A 176 9.23 15.73 -5.38
N ASP A 177 8.92 17.02 -5.53
CA ASP A 177 9.93 18.06 -5.45
C ASP A 177 10.23 18.38 -3.98
N CYS A 178 11.35 17.87 -3.49
CA CYS A 178 11.79 18.03 -2.11
C CYS A 178 12.59 19.33 -1.86
N SER A 179 12.67 20.22 -2.83
CA SER A 179 13.35 21.54 -2.69
C SER A 179 12.49 22.55 -1.92
N THR A 180 11.19 22.32 -1.82
CA THR A 180 10.24 23.21 -1.14
C THR A 180 9.76 22.61 0.17
N PHE A 181 9.38 23.47 1.15
CA PHE A 181 8.85 23.03 2.44
C PHE A 181 7.60 22.16 2.28
N ASN A 182 6.69 22.53 1.37
CA ASN A 182 5.53 21.72 0.99
C ASN A 182 5.78 21.06 -0.35
N PRO A 183 6.23 19.79 -0.38
CA PRO A 183 6.56 19.11 -1.61
C PRO A 183 5.39 19.05 -2.58
N GLN A 184 5.67 19.40 -3.82
CA GLN A 184 4.70 19.31 -4.92
C GLN A 184 4.98 18.06 -5.75
N PRO A 185 3.96 17.37 -6.24
CA PRO A 185 4.16 16.22 -7.11
C PRO A 185 4.78 16.67 -8.45
N LEU A 186 5.73 15.89 -8.94
CA LEU A 186 6.37 16.10 -10.24
C LEU A 186 5.45 15.57 -11.36
N TRP A 187 4.52 16.39 -11.82
CA TRP A 187 3.53 16.06 -12.86
C TRP A 187 4.16 15.51 -14.16
N ASN A 188 5.38 15.92 -14.48
CA ASN A 188 6.11 15.43 -15.64
C ASN A 188 6.43 13.92 -15.55
N LEU A 189 6.52 13.37 -14.34
CA LEU A 189 6.81 11.96 -14.07
C LEU A 189 5.56 11.13 -13.73
N GLU A 190 4.38 11.73 -13.79
CA GLU A 190 3.12 11.06 -13.42
C GLU A 190 2.88 9.78 -14.23
N TRP A 191 3.20 9.79 -15.53
CA TRP A 191 3.02 8.63 -16.39
C TRP A 191 3.92 7.45 -15.98
N ILE A 192 5.16 7.70 -15.50
CA ILE A 192 6.07 6.65 -15.00
C ILE A 192 5.48 6.05 -13.72
N CYS A 193 5.02 6.91 -12.80
CA CYS A 193 4.39 6.48 -11.57
C CYS A 193 3.16 5.60 -11.84
N LYS A 194 2.26 6.04 -12.71
CA LYS A 194 1.07 5.28 -13.13
C LYS A 194 1.45 3.93 -13.76
N THR A 195 2.50 3.90 -14.58
CA THR A 195 2.96 2.67 -15.23
C THR A 195 3.50 1.67 -14.21
N ILE A 196 4.33 2.09 -13.27
CA ILE A 196 4.85 1.20 -12.21
C ILE A 196 3.68 0.65 -11.37
N LEU A 197 2.75 1.51 -10.94
CA LEU A 197 1.59 1.08 -10.16
C LEU A 197 0.69 0.12 -10.94
N TRP A 198 0.53 0.34 -12.26
CA TRP A 198 -0.21 -0.56 -13.13
C TRP A 198 0.41 -1.96 -13.15
N PHE A 199 1.73 -2.08 -13.27
CA PHE A 199 2.43 -3.36 -13.22
C PHE A 199 2.33 -4.02 -11.84
N VAL A 200 2.39 -3.25 -10.75
CA VAL A 200 2.17 -3.79 -9.39
C VAL A 200 0.81 -4.48 -9.31
N ILE A 201 -0.25 -3.80 -9.76
CA ILE A 201 -1.62 -4.33 -9.73
C ILE A 201 -1.76 -5.52 -10.68
N TYR A 202 -1.20 -5.42 -11.91
CA TYR A 202 -1.29 -6.49 -12.90
C TYR A 202 -0.65 -7.80 -12.41
N PHE A 203 0.59 -7.77 -11.95
CA PHE A 203 1.26 -8.97 -11.46
C PHE A 203 0.66 -9.51 -10.16
N GLN A 204 0.07 -8.65 -9.36
CA GLN A 204 -0.73 -9.06 -8.20
C GLN A 204 -1.93 -9.92 -8.62
N VAL A 205 -2.73 -9.46 -9.57
CA VAL A 205 -3.89 -10.21 -10.08
C VAL A 205 -3.45 -11.45 -10.84
N ALA A 206 -2.40 -11.36 -11.66
CA ALA A 206 -1.85 -12.48 -12.42
C ALA A 206 -1.35 -13.62 -11.52
N SER A 207 -0.66 -13.30 -10.42
CA SER A 207 -0.20 -14.31 -9.46
C SER A 207 -1.37 -15.08 -8.83
N VAL A 208 -2.45 -14.38 -8.48
CA VAL A 208 -3.67 -15.01 -7.93
C VAL A 208 -4.37 -15.89 -8.97
N MET A 209 -4.42 -15.45 -10.23
CA MET A 209 -5.01 -16.25 -11.32
C MET A 209 -4.18 -17.50 -11.64
N TRP A 210 -2.85 -17.41 -11.60
CA TRP A 210 -2.00 -18.59 -11.77
C TRP A 210 -2.12 -19.56 -10.61
N MET A 211 -2.31 -19.09 -9.36
CA MET A 211 -2.65 -19.95 -8.22
C MET A 211 -3.99 -20.67 -8.45
N LEU A 212 -5.01 -19.97 -8.98
CA LEU A 212 -6.29 -20.59 -9.31
C LEU A 212 -6.13 -21.69 -10.36
N ILE A 213 -5.35 -21.44 -11.41
CA ILE A 213 -5.09 -22.41 -12.48
C ILE A 213 -4.38 -23.65 -11.92
N GLU A 214 -3.37 -23.47 -11.07
CA GLU A 214 -2.67 -24.58 -10.43
C GLU A 214 -3.59 -25.40 -9.53
N GLY A 215 -4.39 -24.74 -8.70
CA GLY A 215 -5.40 -25.40 -7.85
C GLY A 215 -6.43 -26.19 -8.65
N ALA A 216 -6.98 -25.60 -9.72
CA ALA A 216 -7.92 -26.25 -10.62
C ALA A 216 -7.29 -27.45 -11.34
N TYR A 217 -6.04 -27.32 -11.80
CA TYR A 217 -5.31 -28.41 -12.43
C TYR A 217 -5.08 -29.58 -11.46
N LEU A 218 -4.65 -29.30 -10.23
CA LEU A 218 -4.46 -30.31 -9.19
C LEU A 218 -5.79 -30.99 -8.86
N TYR A 219 -6.86 -30.23 -8.65
CA TYR A 219 -8.18 -30.77 -8.37
C TYR A 219 -8.66 -31.69 -9.49
N SER A 220 -8.50 -31.30 -10.76
CA SER A 220 -8.88 -32.12 -11.91
C SER A 220 -8.12 -33.45 -11.98
N ARG A 221 -6.87 -33.50 -11.48
CA ARG A 221 -6.05 -34.71 -11.44
C ARG A 221 -6.43 -35.67 -10.31
N PHE A 222 -6.98 -35.17 -9.23
CA PHE A 222 -7.42 -36.01 -8.09
C PHE A 222 -8.85 -36.49 -8.23
N THR A 223 -9.68 -35.88 -9.06
CA THR A 223 -11.07 -36.27 -9.33
C THR A 223 -11.16 -37.37 -10.40
N ILE A 224 -12.35 -37.92 -10.61
CA ILE A 224 -12.68 -38.96 -11.59
C ILE A 224 -12.34 -38.54 -13.03
N PHE A 225 -12.22 -37.24 -13.32
CA PHE A 225 -11.74 -36.72 -14.61
C PHE A 225 -10.29 -37.10 -14.95
N ALA A 226 -9.50 -37.61 -13.98
CA ALA A 226 -8.15 -38.11 -14.19
C ALA A 226 -8.07 -39.29 -15.21
N MET A 227 -9.20 -39.97 -15.46
CA MET A 227 -9.28 -41.03 -16.48
C MET A 227 -9.52 -40.52 -17.90
N ARG A 228 -9.91 -39.27 -18.10
CA ARG A 228 -10.09 -38.66 -19.42
C ARG A 228 -8.78 -37.99 -19.84
N HIS A 229 -8.09 -38.59 -20.79
CA HIS A 229 -6.75 -38.26 -21.27
C HIS A 229 -6.65 -36.92 -22.07
N ASN A 230 -7.61 -36.04 -22.01
CA ASN A 230 -7.59 -34.77 -22.74
C ASN A 230 -7.30 -33.59 -21.82
N ASP A 231 -6.00 -33.28 -21.69
CA ASP A 231 -5.60 -32.00 -21.11
C ASP A 231 -6.02 -30.84 -22.00
N ALA A 232 -6.49 -29.76 -21.41
CA ALA A 232 -6.76 -28.52 -22.13
C ALA A 232 -5.47 -28.02 -22.84
N PRO A 233 -5.60 -27.42 -24.02
CA PRO A 233 -4.43 -26.87 -24.72
C PRO A 233 -3.76 -25.76 -23.89
N TRP A 234 -2.42 -25.68 -23.96
CA TRP A 234 -1.61 -24.75 -23.18
C TRP A 234 -2.06 -23.29 -23.29
N PHE A 235 -2.49 -22.88 -24.49
CA PHE A 235 -2.88 -21.49 -24.72
C PHE A 235 -4.08 -21.05 -23.85
N LEU A 236 -4.97 -21.97 -23.46
CA LEU A 236 -6.10 -21.64 -22.55
C LEU A 236 -5.58 -21.30 -21.16
N TYR A 237 -4.61 -22.06 -20.65
CA TYR A 237 -4.00 -21.74 -19.35
C TYR A 237 -3.27 -20.39 -19.41
N ALA A 238 -2.52 -20.13 -20.49
CA ALA A 238 -1.82 -18.87 -20.69
C ALA A 238 -2.80 -17.69 -20.83
N LEU A 239 -3.89 -17.87 -21.59
CA LEU A 239 -4.93 -16.86 -21.75
C LEU A 239 -5.64 -16.55 -20.42
N CYS A 240 -5.98 -17.56 -19.63
CA CYS A 240 -6.58 -17.37 -18.34
C CYS A 240 -5.60 -16.72 -17.33
N GLY A 241 -4.33 -17.16 -17.31
CA GLY A 241 -3.34 -16.71 -16.33
C GLY A 241 -2.78 -15.32 -16.60
N TRP A 242 -2.63 -14.91 -17.85
CA TRP A 242 -2.09 -13.61 -18.25
C TRP A 242 -3.13 -12.70 -18.89
N GLY A 243 -4.02 -13.23 -19.72
CA GLY A 243 -5.00 -12.43 -20.47
C GLY A 243 -6.14 -11.93 -19.62
N VAL A 244 -6.75 -12.77 -18.77
CA VAL A 244 -7.85 -12.34 -17.89
C VAL A 244 -7.38 -11.23 -16.93
N PRO A 245 -6.25 -11.35 -16.22
CA PRO A 245 -5.71 -10.25 -15.42
C PRO A 245 -5.50 -8.96 -16.20
N PHE A 246 -5.00 -9.06 -17.42
CA PHE A 246 -4.78 -7.90 -18.29
C PHE A 246 -6.10 -7.15 -18.58
N ILE A 247 -7.16 -7.87 -18.96
CA ILE A 247 -8.47 -7.28 -19.22
C ILE A 247 -9.04 -6.64 -17.94
N VAL A 248 -8.98 -7.34 -16.79
CA VAL A 248 -9.49 -6.86 -15.51
C VAL A 248 -8.80 -5.57 -15.10
N VAL A 249 -7.46 -5.52 -15.21
CA VAL A 249 -6.69 -4.34 -14.81
C VAL A 249 -6.92 -3.18 -15.77
N ILE A 250 -7.08 -3.43 -17.08
CA ILE A 250 -7.46 -2.37 -18.04
C ILE A 250 -8.84 -1.81 -17.69
N CYS A 251 -9.83 -2.66 -17.43
CA CYS A 251 -11.16 -2.19 -17.03
C CYS A 251 -11.10 -1.31 -15.78
N TRP A 252 -10.34 -1.74 -14.77
CA TRP A 252 -10.12 -0.95 -13.56
C TRP A 252 -9.42 0.38 -13.89
N THR A 253 -8.37 0.35 -14.70
CA THR A 253 -7.58 1.54 -15.09
C THR A 253 -8.45 2.59 -15.76
N VAL A 254 -9.30 2.19 -16.70
CA VAL A 254 -10.18 3.13 -17.41
C VAL A 254 -11.15 3.83 -16.45
N VAL A 255 -11.78 3.06 -15.55
CA VAL A 255 -12.73 3.61 -14.57
C VAL A 255 -12.02 4.49 -13.56
N HIS A 256 -10.84 4.07 -13.09
CA HIS A 256 -10.05 4.81 -12.10
C HIS A 256 -9.49 6.11 -12.67
N GLU A 257 -8.95 6.08 -13.90
CA GLU A 257 -8.45 7.28 -14.58
C GLU A 257 -9.54 8.34 -14.76
N TYR A 258 -10.75 7.93 -15.16
CA TYR A 258 -11.88 8.84 -15.28
C TYR A 258 -12.21 9.54 -13.96
N LYS A 259 -12.22 8.81 -12.83
CA LYS A 259 -12.47 9.37 -11.49
C LYS A 259 -11.30 10.20 -10.96
N SER A 260 -10.06 9.74 -11.18
CA SER A 260 -8.84 10.41 -10.74
C SER A 260 -8.70 11.81 -11.35
N ARG A 261 -9.08 11.97 -12.63
CA ARG A 261 -9.10 13.29 -13.30
C ARG A 261 -10.06 14.28 -12.63
N GLN A 262 -11.18 13.80 -12.10
CA GLN A 262 -12.13 14.66 -11.38
C GLN A 262 -11.60 15.13 -10.02
N GLN A 263 -10.68 14.37 -9.41
CA GLN A 263 -10.13 14.63 -8.08
C GLN A 263 -8.73 15.27 -8.11
N ASN A 264 -8.12 15.46 -9.30
CA ASN A 264 -6.74 15.92 -9.47
C ASN A 264 -5.74 15.13 -8.60
N SER A 265 -5.91 13.80 -8.52
CA SER A 265 -5.05 12.94 -7.74
C SER A 265 -3.82 12.54 -8.55
N PHE A 266 -2.62 12.78 -7.98
CA PHE A 266 -1.36 12.36 -8.58
C PHE A 266 -1.16 10.85 -8.45
N CYS A 267 -0.70 10.20 -9.55
CA CYS A 267 -0.31 8.78 -9.55
C CYS A 267 -1.40 7.81 -9.05
N TRP A 268 -2.68 8.11 -9.30
CA TRP A 268 -3.82 7.30 -8.86
C TRP A 268 -3.89 7.01 -7.34
N VAL A 269 -3.19 7.77 -6.53
CA VAL A 269 -3.20 7.59 -5.07
C VAL A 269 -4.35 8.43 -4.47
N PRO A 270 -5.17 7.83 -3.59
CA PRO A 270 -5.18 6.46 -3.11
C PRO A 270 -5.91 5.49 -4.06
N TYR A 271 -5.19 4.47 -4.56
CA TYR A 271 -5.73 3.50 -5.54
C TYR A 271 -6.74 2.51 -4.94
N ALA A 272 -6.70 2.31 -3.62
CA ALA A 272 -7.55 1.36 -2.91
C ALA A 272 -8.88 1.94 -2.42
N GLN A 273 -9.26 3.17 -2.84
CA GLN A 273 -10.49 3.82 -2.42
C GLN A 273 -11.54 3.84 -3.53
N GLY A 274 -12.80 3.67 -3.13
CA GLY A 274 -13.96 3.79 -4.00
C GLY A 274 -14.55 2.47 -4.49
N ASN A 275 -15.80 2.51 -4.98
CA ASN A 275 -16.57 1.33 -5.38
C ASN A 275 -15.97 0.56 -6.57
N HIS A 276 -15.11 1.18 -7.37
CA HIS A 276 -14.44 0.54 -8.51
C HIS A 276 -13.31 -0.42 -8.07
N LEU A 277 -12.89 -0.37 -6.81
CA LEU A 277 -12.00 -1.38 -6.23
C LEU A 277 -12.59 -2.79 -6.33
N TRP A 278 -13.93 -2.92 -6.32
CA TRP A 278 -14.60 -4.21 -6.46
C TRP A 278 -14.30 -4.93 -7.77
N ILE A 279 -13.84 -4.23 -8.82
CA ILE A 279 -13.38 -4.85 -10.07
C ILE A 279 -12.18 -5.76 -9.79
N LEU A 280 -11.21 -5.27 -9.01
CA LEU A 280 -10.03 -6.04 -8.61
C LEU A 280 -10.33 -7.00 -7.46
N ALA A 281 -10.95 -6.49 -6.40
CA ALA A 281 -11.27 -7.26 -5.20
C ALA A 281 -12.25 -8.42 -5.49
N GLY A 282 -13.23 -8.21 -6.36
CA GLY A 282 -14.19 -9.23 -6.76
C GLY A 282 -13.54 -10.37 -7.53
N THR A 283 -12.67 -10.07 -8.50
CA THR A 283 -11.95 -11.10 -9.26
C THR A 283 -10.95 -11.87 -8.41
N MET A 284 -10.19 -11.19 -7.56
CA MET A 284 -9.25 -11.84 -6.65
C MET A 284 -9.99 -12.65 -5.58
N GLY A 285 -11.04 -12.10 -4.99
CA GLY A 285 -11.89 -12.79 -4.01
C GLY A 285 -12.53 -14.05 -4.59
N PHE A 286 -13.06 -13.98 -5.81
CA PHE A 286 -13.58 -15.14 -6.52
C PHE A 286 -12.51 -16.22 -6.70
N ALA A 287 -11.31 -15.85 -7.15
CA ALA A 287 -10.21 -16.78 -7.33
C ALA A 287 -9.78 -17.44 -6.00
N LEU A 288 -9.75 -16.71 -4.91
CA LEU A 288 -9.43 -17.24 -3.58
C LEU A 288 -10.50 -18.21 -3.06
N ILE A 289 -11.77 -17.87 -3.23
CA ILE A 289 -12.89 -18.75 -2.85
C ILE A 289 -12.84 -20.05 -3.64
N MET A 290 -12.61 -19.98 -4.95
CA MET A 290 -12.50 -21.16 -5.80
C MET A 290 -11.29 -22.03 -5.42
N ASN A 291 -10.15 -21.43 -5.11
CA ASN A 291 -8.98 -22.15 -4.61
C ASN A 291 -9.27 -22.89 -3.30
N PHE A 292 -9.98 -22.25 -2.38
CA PHE A 292 -10.39 -22.88 -1.13
C PHE A 292 -11.32 -24.08 -1.38
N ILE A 293 -12.28 -23.96 -2.30
CA ILE A 293 -13.17 -25.05 -2.68
C ILE A 293 -12.37 -26.21 -3.29
N PHE A 294 -11.46 -25.96 -4.21
CA PHE A 294 -10.61 -26.99 -4.81
C PHE A 294 -9.76 -27.70 -3.77
N LEU A 295 -9.19 -26.96 -2.83
CA LEU A 295 -8.41 -27.54 -1.74
C LEU A 295 -9.26 -28.47 -0.86
N LEU A 296 -10.45 -28.01 -0.43
CA LEU A 296 -11.37 -28.85 0.35
C LEU A 296 -11.73 -30.13 -0.41
N GLY A 297 -12.01 -30.01 -1.72
CA GLY A 297 -12.29 -31.16 -2.58
C GLY A 297 -11.13 -32.15 -2.63
N ILE A 298 -9.89 -31.65 -2.79
CA ILE A 298 -8.69 -32.51 -2.78
C ILE A 298 -8.54 -33.22 -1.42
N VAL A 299 -8.69 -32.52 -0.31
CA VAL A 299 -8.59 -33.10 1.04
C VAL A 299 -9.65 -34.17 1.26
N ILE A 300 -10.91 -33.94 0.88
CA ILE A 300 -12.00 -34.91 0.98
C ILE A 300 -11.68 -36.18 0.20
N ILE A 301 -11.24 -36.05 -1.06
CA ILE A 301 -10.88 -37.20 -1.91
C ILE A 301 -9.72 -38.00 -1.30
N LEU A 302 -8.68 -37.30 -0.81
CA LEU A 302 -7.55 -37.95 -0.18
C LEU A 302 -7.95 -38.71 1.10
N VAL A 303 -8.81 -38.11 1.92
CA VAL A 303 -9.34 -38.78 3.15
C VAL A 303 -10.20 -39.97 2.78
N GLN A 304 -11.04 -39.90 1.76
CA GLN A 304 -11.83 -41.05 1.27
C GLN A 304 -10.94 -42.21 0.80
N LYS A 305 -9.88 -41.90 0.02
CA LYS A 305 -8.90 -42.91 -0.39
C LYS A 305 -8.19 -43.56 0.81
N LEU A 306 -7.82 -42.74 1.83
CA LEU A 306 -7.23 -43.29 3.08
C LEU A 306 -8.10 -44.28 3.81
N ARG A 307 -9.43 -44.06 3.77
CA ARG A 307 -10.39 -44.97 4.45
C ARG A 307 -10.59 -46.30 3.72
N THR A 308 -10.32 -46.32 2.41
CA THR A 308 -10.61 -47.47 1.55
C THR A 308 -9.38 -48.38 1.36
N GLU A 309 -8.18 -47.94 1.66
CA GLU A 309 -6.92 -48.65 1.39
C GLU A 309 -6.20 -49.18 2.65
N ASN A 310 -5.51 -50.33 2.51
CA ASN A 310 -4.79 -51.03 3.57
C ASN A 310 -3.53 -50.29 4.05
N SER A 311 -3.09 -50.55 5.26
CA SER A 311 -2.15 -49.78 6.11
C SER A 311 -0.79 -49.36 5.51
N ALA A 312 -0.30 -49.97 4.44
CA ALA A 312 1.00 -49.64 3.85
C ALA A 312 0.96 -48.38 2.93
N GLU A 313 -0.13 -48.20 2.18
CA GLU A 313 -0.34 -47.02 1.32
C GLU A 313 -0.84 -45.82 2.13
N SER A 314 -1.47 -46.04 3.25
CA SER A 314 -1.93 -45.01 4.18
C SER A 314 -0.82 -44.04 4.60
N LYS A 315 0.41 -44.50 4.83
CA LYS A 315 1.57 -43.62 5.13
C LYS A 315 1.97 -42.72 3.96
N LYS A 316 1.84 -43.20 2.73
CA LYS A 316 2.17 -42.39 1.51
C LYS A 316 1.11 -41.31 1.29
N ILE A 317 -0.18 -41.65 1.45
CA ILE A 317 -1.30 -40.72 1.31
C ILE A 317 -1.27 -39.70 2.45
N TRP A 318 -0.94 -40.07 3.69
CA TRP A 318 -0.77 -39.15 4.81
C TRP A 318 0.34 -38.11 4.58
N ARG A 319 1.46 -38.52 3.95
CA ARG A 319 2.50 -37.58 3.52
C ARG A 319 1.99 -36.59 2.46
N THR A 320 1.18 -37.06 1.52
CA THR A 320 0.57 -36.22 0.48
C THR A 320 -0.44 -35.26 1.10
N ILE A 321 -1.27 -35.66 2.06
CA ILE A 321 -2.18 -34.77 2.79
C ILE A 321 -1.39 -33.70 3.53
N LYS A 322 -0.31 -34.09 4.24
CA LYS A 322 0.53 -33.14 4.96
C LYS A 322 1.19 -32.12 4.01
N ALA A 323 1.67 -32.58 2.84
CA ALA A 323 2.21 -31.70 1.79
C ALA A 323 1.13 -30.78 1.21
N THR A 324 -0.09 -31.29 1.00
CA THR A 324 -1.22 -30.48 0.49
C THR A 324 -1.69 -29.47 1.55
N MET A 325 -1.72 -29.84 2.83
CA MET A 325 -2.05 -28.92 3.93
C MET A 325 -1.03 -27.79 4.08
N LEU A 326 0.26 -28.03 3.77
CA LEU A 326 1.27 -26.98 3.73
C LEU A 326 1.10 -26.01 2.54
N LEU A 327 0.36 -26.43 1.50
CA LEU A 327 -0.03 -25.56 0.38
C LEU A 327 -1.21 -24.63 0.72
N VAL A 328 -1.95 -24.89 1.81
CA VAL A 328 -3.12 -24.08 2.22
C VAL A 328 -2.76 -22.62 2.52
N PRO A 329 -1.70 -22.33 3.28
CA PRO A 329 -1.28 -20.95 3.52
C PRO A 329 -0.79 -20.24 2.24
N LEU A 330 -0.18 -21.00 1.31
CA LEU A 330 0.28 -20.49 0.02
C LEU A 330 -0.90 -20.11 -0.91
N LEU A 331 -2.06 -20.70 -0.75
CA LEU A 331 -3.22 -20.53 -1.65
C LEU A 331 -3.99 -19.22 -1.47
N GLY A 332 -3.47 -18.25 -0.73
CA GLY A 332 -4.03 -16.91 -0.80
C GLY A 332 -4.40 -16.22 0.51
N ILE A 333 -4.17 -16.83 1.68
CA ILE A 333 -4.42 -16.19 2.99
C ILE A 333 -3.64 -14.88 3.12
N SER A 334 -2.45 -14.82 2.54
CA SER A 334 -1.60 -13.65 2.49
C SER A 334 -2.12 -12.48 1.62
N ASN A 335 -3.15 -12.72 0.79
CA ASN A 335 -3.83 -11.67 0.06
C ASN A 335 -5.03 -11.07 0.84
N ILE A 336 -5.40 -11.63 2.00
CA ILE A 336 -6.50 -11.11 2.82
C ILE A 336 -6.26 -9.66 3.27
N PRO A 337 -5.05 -9.24 3.70
CA PRO A 337 -4.81 -7.85 4.07
C PRO A 337 -5.08 -6.83 2.96
N LEU A 338 -5.09 -7.26 1.68
CA LEU A 338 -5.39 -6.40 0.55
C LEU A 338 -6.87 -5.98 0.49
N PHE A 339 -7.76 -6.75 1.11
CA PHE A 339 -9.20 -6.51 1.13
C PHE A 339 -9.68 -5.74 2.36
N TYR A 340 -8.84 -5.64 3.37
CA TYR A 340 -9.18 -4.98 4.62
C TYR A 340 -8.04 -4.04 5.04
N GLU A 341 -8.23 -2.76 4.78
CA GLU A 341 -7.34 -1.70 5.26
C GLU A 341 -8.11 -0.90 6.31
N PRO A 342 -7.79 -1.05 7.61
CA PRO A 342 -8.42 -0.28 8.67
C PRO A 342 -8.06 1.19 8.52
N GLU A 343 -8.99 2.10 8.85
CA GLU A 343 -8.77 3.55 8.80
C GLU A 343 -7.56 4.01 9.65
N ARG A 344 -7.22 3.25 10.69
CA ARG A 344 -6.02 3.41 11.51
C ARG A 344 -5.39 2.05 11.72
N PRO A 345 -4.45 1.63 10.85
CA PRO A 345 -3.79 0.35 11.01
C PRO A 345 -2.94 0.33 12.28
N SER A 346 -3.10 -0.72 13.10
CA SER A 346 -2.21 -0.94 14.23
C SER A 346 -0.83 -1.39 13.75
N ASP A 347 0.20 -1.14 14.55
CA ASP A 347 1.59 -1.51 14.26
C ASP A 347 1.75 -3.00 13.95
N VAL A 348 1.06 -3.84 14.71
CA VAL A 348 1.02 -5.29 14.52
C VAL A 348 0.37 -5.67 13.19
N TYR A 349 -0.68 -4.96 12.78
CA TYR A 349 -1.32 -5.19 11.50
C TYR A 349 -0.40 -4.83 10.33
N MET A 350 0.28 -3.68 10.38
CA MET A 350 1.20 -3.25 9.33
C MET A 350 2.36 -4.22 9.15
N LEU A 351 3.01 -4.62 10.25
CA LEU A 351 4.11 -5.56 10.20
C LEU A 351 3.63 -6.96 9.78
N GLY A 352 2.53 -7.43 10.35
CA GLY A 352 1.94 -8.73 10.03
C GLY A 352 1.50 -8.84 8.57
N SER A 353 0.86 -7.79 8.02
CA SER A 353 0.44 -7.75 6.61
C SER A 353 1.65 -7.74 5.67
N ALA A 354 2.70 -6.98 6.00
CA ALA A 354 3.94 -6.96 5.23
C ALA A 354 4.62 -8.33 5.20
N ILE A 355 4.77 -9.00 6.34
CA ILE A 355 5.34 -10.34 6.43
C ILE A 355 4.49 -11.34 5.63
N LEU A 356 3.16 -11.33 5.80
CA LEU A 356 2.25 -12.23 5.08
C LEU A 356 2.31 -12.05 3.56
N GLN A 357 2.36 -10.80 3.07
CA GLN A 357 2.43 -10.52 1.64
C GLN A 357 3.73 -10.97 1.00
N HIS A 358 4.85 -10.87 1.73
CA HIS A 358 6.18 -11.19 1.21
C HIS A 358 6.67 -12.62 1.52
N SER A 359 5.98 -13.38 2.40
CA SER A 359 6.35 -14.75 2.78
C SER A 359 5.75 -15.85 1.90
N GLN A 360 5.21 -15.51 0.73
CA GLN A 360 4.55 -16.46 -0.20
C GLN A 360 5.52 -17.33 -1.04
N VAL A 361 6.79 -17.45 -0.66
CA VAL A 361 7.82 -18.22 -1.41
C VAL A 361 8.11 -19.55 -0.79
#